data_3681093a7fcf9bdbe82b19f36125c3b8
#
_entry.id   3681093a7fcf9bdbe82b19f36125c3b8
#
_cell.length_a   1.000
_cell.length_b   1.000
_cell.length_c   1.000
_cell.angle_alpha   90.00
_cell.angle_beta   90.00
_cell.angle_gamma   90.00
#
_symmetry.space_group_name_H-M   'P 1'
#
loop_
_entity.id
_entity.type
_entity.pdbx_description
1 polymer ?
#
loop_
_entity_poly.entity_id
_entity_poly.type
_entity_poly.pdbx_seq_one_letter_code
_entity_poly.pdbx_strand_id
1 'polypeptide(L)'
;FEYTFMFDGHEVVYRYSKNDVNTLKSESLSIDGKEVIFFDFLTRDGFTLLDGSGTLNVSIKSESPISRVRYVNNNSILTDNEQNRVFKKFIDFVERMLLFYSLDSRGYEGFTNGNEGVAEGIVNSGKVLDFQRFLKENDIDYELYGCEVDGKKAIYCHFDNTDADFFKIASTGTRSLALFYYWYIRMEKASFVFIDEFDAFYHFELSESVQRHLNQIAGVQIFT
;
A
#
# COMPACT_ATOMS: atom_id res chain seq x y z
N PHE A 1 7.23 -14.74 12.64
CA PHE A 1 6.21 -14.54 11.61
C PHE A 1 6.56 -15.35 10.38
N GLU A 2 5.56 -15.93 9.73
CA GLU A 2 5.69 -16.71 8.52
C GLU A 2 4.55 -16.40 7.57
N TYR A 3 4.87 -16.19 6.29
CA TYR A 3 3.92 -15.90 5.23
C TYR A 3 4.22 -16.79 4.03
N THR A 4 3.19 -17.41 3.49
CA THR A 4 3.30 -18.28 2.31
C THR A 4 2.53 -17.68 1.15
N PHE A 5 3.17 -17.63 0.01
CA PHE A 5 2.63 -17.10 -1.25
C PHE A 5 2.77 -18.13 -2.36
N MET A 6 1.92 -18.02 -3.38
CA MET A 6 2.02 -18.82 -4.60
C MET A 6 2.14 -17.92 -5.82
N PHE A 7 3.20 -18.08 -6.60
CA PHE A 7 3.42 -17.33 -7.84
C PHE A 7 3.69 -18.31 -8.98
N ASP A 8 2.78 -18.40 -9.94
CA ASP A 8 2.89 -19.29 -11.12
C ASP A 8 3.15 -20.77 -10.77
N GLY A 9 2.58 -21.25 -9.65
CA GLY A 9 2.78 -22.61 -9.19
C GLY A 9 4.00 -22.82 -8.28
N HIS A 10 4.81 -21.79 -8.04
CA HIS A 10 5.95 -21.81 -7.12
C HIS A 10 5.56 -21.30 -5.74
N GLU A 11 5.94 -22.03 -4.70
CA GLU A 11 5.75 -21.62 -3.32
C GLU A 11 6.88 -20.68 -2.88
N VAL A 12 6.51 -19.53 -2.31
CA VAL A 12 7.44 -18.61 -1.67
C VAL A 12 7.08 -18.48 -0.21
N VAL A 13 8.02 -18.81 0.69
CA VAL A 13 7.83 -18.67 2.13
C VAL A 13 8.79 -17.61 2.66
N TYR A 14 8.21 -16.53 3.19
CA TYR A 14 8.94 -15.46 3.84
C TYR A 14 8.80 -15.57 5.35
N ARG A 15 9.91 -15.61 6.06
CA ARG A 15 9.96 -15.68 7.52
C ARG A 15 10.77 -14.54 8.09
N TYR A 16 10.31 -14.01 9.21
CA TYR A 16 11.12 -13.12 10.02
C TYR A 16 10.80 -13.26 11.50
N SER A 17 11.77 -12.93 12.33
CA SER A 17 11.59 -12.73 13.76
C SER A 17 12.08 -11.34 14.17
N LYS A 18 11.53 -10.80 15.24
CA LYS A 18 11.86 -9.48 15.78
C LYS A 18 12.38 -9.59 17.21
N ASN A 19 13.27 -8.69 17.60
CA ASN A 19 13.64 -8.47 18.99
C ASN A 19 12.64 -7.53 19.67
N ASP A 20 12.18 -6.50 18.93
CA ASP A 20 11.19 -5.51 19.33
C ASP A 20 10.40 -5.04 18.11
N VAL A 21 9.53 -4.04 18.27
CA VAL A 21 8.66 -3.54 17.21
C VAL A 21 9.47 -3.09 15.97
N ASN A 22 10.65 -2.53 16.17
CA ASN A 22 11.43 -1.87 15.12
C ASN A 22 12.64 -2.67 14.64
N THR A 23 13.08 -3.71 15.38
CA THR A 23 14.33 -4.42 15.07
C THR A 23 14.12 -5.87 14.70
N LEU A 24 14.61 -6.25 13.51
CA LEU A 24 14.64 -7.62 13.04
C LEU A 24 15.72 -8.40 13.82
N LYS A 25 15.40 -9.65 14.18
CA LYS A 25 16.32 -10.64 14.73
C LYS A 25 16.83 -11.58 13.65
N SER A 26 15.93 -12.09 12.81
CA SER A 26 16.30 -12.94 11.67
C SER A 26 15.31 -12.72 10.53
N GLU A 27 15.75 -13.00 9.32
CA GLU A 27 14.96 -12.93 8.10
C GLU A 27 15.35 -14.05 7.16
N SER A 28 14.38 -14.73 6.53
CA SER A 28 14.66 -15.71 5.48
C SER A 28 13.58 -15.71 4.40
N LEU A 29 13.99 -16.14 3.21
CA LEU A 29 13.12 -16.38 2.07
C LEU A 29 13.44 -17.75 1.47
N SER A 30 12.41 -18.58 1.29
CA SER A 30 12.51 -19.87 0.60
C SER A 30 11.64 -19.85 -0.67
N ILE A 31 12.11 -20.52 -1.72
CA ILE A 31 11.35 -20.76 -2.95
C ILE A 31 11.35 -22.28 -3.18
N ASP A 32 10.18 -22.87 -3.31
CA ASP A 32 9.96 -24.31 -3.48
C ASP A 32 10.70 -25.15 -2.41
N GLY A 33 10.62 -24.71 -1.16
CA GLY A 33 11.27 -25.36 -0.03
C GLY A 33 12.77 -25.13 0.08
N LYS A 34 13.43 -24.48 -0.90
CA LYS A 34 14.84 -24.14 -0.85
C LYS A 34 15.03 -22.74 -0.29
N GLU A 35 15.78 -22.60 0.82
CA GLU A 35 16.11 -21.30 1.38
C GLU A 35 17.13 -20.59 0.46
N VAL A 36 16.72 -19.43 -0.07
CA VAL A 36 17.49 -18.66 -1.05
C VAL A 36 18.07 -17.36 -0.48
N ILE A 37 17.51 -16.87 0.61
CA ILE A 37 18.03 -15.75 1.40
C ILE A 37 17.86 -16.10 2.87
N PHE A 38 18.91 -15.92 3.63
CA PHE A 38 18.89 -15.98 5.11
C PHE A 38 19.78 -14.88 5.68
N PHE A 39 19.36 -14.30 6.80
CA PHE A 39 20.19 -13.40 7.58
C PHE A 39 19.80 -13.39 9.06
N ASP A 40 20.81 -13.57 9.93
CA ASP A 40 20.69 -13.36 11.37
C ASP A 40 21.32 -12.01 11.74
N PHE A 41 20.50 -11.10 12.27
CA PHE A 41 20.92 -9.74 12.60
C PHE A 41 21.76 -9.67 13.89
N LEU A 42 21.69 -10.69 14.76
CA LEU A 42 22.48 -10.76 15.99
C LEU A 42 23.93 -11.18 15.70
N THR A 43 24.09 -12.29 14.98
CA THR A 43 25.42 -12.80 14.59
C THR A 43 25.98 -12.06 13.39
N ARG A 44 25.13 -11.38 12.62
CA ARG A 44 25.43 -10.73 11.34
C ARG A 44 25.91 -11.71 10.29
N ASP A 45 25.40 -12.92 10.35
CA ASP A 45 25.70 -13.97 9.40
C ASP A 45 24.53 -14.20 8.47
N GLY A 46 24.81 -14.55 7.22
CA GLY A 46 23.77 -14.80 6.24
C GLY A 46 24.31 -15.04 4.84
N PHE A 47 23.39 -15.42 3.97
CA PHE A 47 23.71 -15.72 2.57
C PHE A 47 22.59 -15.31 1.63
N THR A 48 22.93 -15.26 0.34
CA THR A 48 21.97 -15.25 -0.77
C THR A 48 22.45 -16.25 -1.83
N LEU A 49 21.50 -17.07 -2.33
CA LEU A 49 21.74 -18.09 -3.36
C LEU A 49 21.05 -17.72 -4.68
N LEU A 50 20.55 -16.50 -4.81
CA LEU A 50 19.97 -16.02 -6.06
C LEU A 50 21.10 -15.75 -7.07
N ASP A 51 20.95 -16.26 -8.27
CA ASP A 51 21.95 -16.08 -9.32
C ASP A 51 22.12 -14.58 -9.67
N GLY A 52 23.36 -14.13 -9.73
CA GLY A 52 23.71 -12.71 -9.92
C GLY A 52 23.86 -11.93 -8.59
N SER A 53 23.59 -12.53 -7.44
CA SER A 53 23.81 -11.91 -6.13
C SER A 53 25.14 -12.30 -5.45
N GLY A 54 25.95 -13.16 -6.06
CA GLY A 54 27.15 -13.76 -5.44
C GLY A 54 28.25 -12.78 -5.03
N THR A 55 28.28 -11.58 -5.56
CA THR A 55 29.21 -10.52 -5.16
C THR A 55 28.68 -9.63 -4.05
N LEU A 56 27.45 -9.83 -3.64
CA LEU A 56 26.79 -8.99 -2.66
C LEU A 56 27.23 -9.35 -1.24
N ASN A 57 27.72 -8.36 -0.49
CA ASN A 57 28.00 -8.54 0.92
C ASN A 57 26.72 -8.36 1.75
N VAL A 58 26.02 -9.45 2.05
CA VAL A 58 24.79 -9.42 2.85
C VAL A 58 25.04 -9.07 4.33
N SER A 59 26.28 -9.22 4.80
CA SER A 59 26.71 -8.93 6.18
C SER A 59 27.11 -7.46 6.40
N ILE A 60 26.90 -6.60 5.41
CA ILE A 60 27.26 -5.18 5.51
C ILE A 60 26.61 -4.52 6.73
N LYS A 61 27.39 -3.73 7.46
CA LYS A 61 26.88 -2.91 8.55
C LYS A 61 25.98 -1.81 7.95
N SER A 62 24.72 -1.82 8.33
CA SER A 62 23.81 -0.70 8.11
C SER A 62 23.48 -0.08 9.46
N GLU A 63 23.50 1.24 9.55
CA GLU A 63 23.04 1.98 10.74
C GLU A 63 21.51 1.83 10.92
N SER A 64 20.80 1.51 9.84
CA SER A 64 19.37 1.23 9.86
C SER A 64 19.10 -0.27 9.62
N PRO A 65 18.16 -0.89 10.34
CA PRO A 65 17.76 -2.29 10.15
C PRO A 65 16.97 -2.44 8.84
N ILE A 66 17.68 -2.50 7.72
CA ILE A 66 17.08 -2.73 6.40
C ILE A 66 16.88 -4.23 6.21
N SER A 67 15.69 -4.65 5.79
CA SER A 67 15.42 -6.01 5.32
C SER A 67 16.49 -6.46 4.32
N ARG A 68 17.05 -7.64 4.52
CA ARG A 68 18.06 -8.22 3.62
C ARG A 68 17.45 -8.70 2.31
N VAL A 69 16.20 -9.13 2.34
CA VAL A 69 15.43 -9.43 1.11
C VAL A 69 15.33 -8.19 0.22
N ARG A 70 14.95 -7.05 0.80
CA ARG A 70 14.92 -5.76 0.09
C ARG A 70 16.32 -5.30 -0.33
N TYR A 71 17.32 -5.49 0.52
CA TYR A 71 18.71 -5.16 0.20
C TYR A 71 19.22 -5.94 -1.01
N VAL A 72 18.97 -7.26 -1.07
CA VAL A 72 19.32 -8.10 -2.22
C VAL A 72 18.61 -7.63 -3.47
N ASN A 73 17.31 -7.34 -3.41
CA ASN A 73 16.58 -6.83 -4.56
C ASN A 73 17.17 -5.54 -5.13
N ASN A 74 17.56 -4.61 -4.26
CA ASN A 74 17.97 -3.27 -4.68
C ASN A 74 19.44 -3.16 -5.08
N ASN A 75 20.28 -4.13 -4.68
CA ASN A 75 21.73 -4.02 -4.82
C ASN A 75 22.36 -5.18 -5.63
N SER A 76 21.56 -6.09 -6.20
CA SER A 76 22.06 -7.15 -7.08
C SER A 76 21.53 -7.02 -8.50
N ILE A 77 22.36 -7.45 -9.45
CA ILE A 77 21.96 -7.64 -10.86
C ILE A 77 21.65 -9.13 -11.02
N LEU A 78 20.40 -9.49 -10.73
CA LEU A 78 19.95 -10.87 -10.80
C LEU A 78 19.90 -11.36 -12.24
N THR A 79 20.37 -12.59 -12.49
CA THR A 79 20.29 -13.26 -13.80
C THR A 79 18.81 -13.57 -14.12
N ASP A 80 18.44 -13.54 -15.37
CA ASP A 80 17.10 -13.94 -15.79
C ASP A 80 16.99 -15.48 -15.80
N ASN A 81 16.44 -16.03 -14.72
CA ASN A 81 16.08 -17.44 -14.57
C ASN A 81 14.74 -17.56 -13.81
N GLU A 82 14.20 -18.76 -13.75
CA GLU A 82 12.89 -19.01 -13.15
C GLU A 82 12.82 -18.59 -11.67
N GLN A 83 13.82 -19.01 -10.86
CA GLN A 83 13.88 -18.69 -9.44
C GLN A 83 13.92 -17.17 -9.19
N ASN A 84 14.72 -16.43 -9.96
CA ASN A 84 14.85 -14.99 -9.83
C ASN A 84 13.57 -14.27 -10.33
N ARG A 85 12.88 -14.79 -11.35
CA ARG A 85 11.56 -14.26 -11.77
C ARG A 85 10.51 -14.43 -10.67
N VAL A 86 10.47 -15.58 -9.99
CA VAL A 86 9.59 -15.82 -8.83
C VAL A 86 9.91 -14.84 -7.70
N PHE A 87 11.21 -14.67 -7.37
CA PHE A 87 11.65 -13.69 -6.39
C PHE A 87 11.19 -12.27 -6.74
N LYS A 88 11.34 -11.83 -7.99
CA LYS A 88 10.89 -10.51 -8.44
C LYS A 88 9.37 -10.34 -8.34
N LYS A 89 8.59 -11.39 -8.64
CA LYS A 89 7.13 -11.37 -8.46
C LYS A 89 6.74 -11.22 -6.99
N PHE A 90 7.43 -11.89 -6.09
CA PHE A 90 7.23 -11.71 -4.65
C PHE A 90 7.51 -10.27 -4.22
N ILE A 91 8.62 -9.69 -4.65
CA ILE A 91 8.98 -8.30 -4.34
C ILE A 91 7.91 -7.34 -4.88
N ASP A 92 7.55 -7.47 -6.17
CA ASP A 92 6.53 -6.63 -6.80
C ASP A 92 5.16 -6.75 -6.08
N PHE A 93 4.80 -7.95 -5.63
CA PHE A 93 3.59 -8.17 -4.85
C PHE A 93 3.64 -7.40 -3.52
N VAL A 94 4.74 -7.55 -2.76
CA VAL A 94 4.87 -6.88 -1.45
C VAL A 94 4.95 -5.36 -1.59
N GLU A 95 5.66 -4.85 -2.60
CA GLU A 95 5.79 -3.41 -2.86
C GLU A 95 4.48 -2.74 -3.27
N ARG A 96 3.50 -3.52 -3.76
CA ARG A 96 2.17 -3.03 -4.14
C ARG A 96 1.06 -3.35 -3.14
N MET A 97 1.41 -3.78 -1.93
CA MET A 97 0.44 -3.92 -0.84
C MET A 97 -0.09 -2.56 -0.38
N LEU A 98 -1.35 -2.53 0.01
CA LEU A 98 -2.03 -1.38 0.58
C LEU A 98 -2.70 -1.77 1.89
N LEU A 99 -2.33 -1.10 2.98
CA LEU A 99 -2.88 -1.32 4.31
C LEU A 99 -3.54 -0.04 4.82
N PHE A 100 -4.78 -0.16 5.26
CA PHE A 100 -5.49 0.91 5.97
C PHE A 100 -5.49 0.59 7.46
N TYR A 101 -5.04 1.56 8.27
CA TYR A 101 -5.10 1.51 9.72
C TYR A 101 -6.27 2.33 10.22
N SER A 102 -7.15 1.72 11.00
CA SER A 102 -8.34 2.39 11.48
C SER A 102 -8.20 2.92 12.90
N LEU A 103 -7.57 2.18 13.81
CA LEU A 103 -7.64 2.45 15.23
C LEU A 103 -6.82 3.67 15.70
N ASP A 104 -5.54 3.72 15.42
CA ASP A 104 -4.67 4.70 16.08
C ASP A 104 -4.44 6.00 15.29
N SER A 105 -4.37 5.94 13.99
CA SER A 105 -3.93 7.09 13.20
C SER A 105 -4.86 7.50 12.06
N ARG A 106 -5.92 6.73 11.79
CA ARG A 106 -6.74 6.87 10.57
C ARG A 106 -5.86 7.01 9.33
N GLY A 107 -4.77 6.27 9.34
CA GLY A 107 -3.72 6.33 8.34
C GLY A 107 -3.81 5.17 7.36
N TYR A 108 -2.89 5.17 6.44
CA TYR A 108 -2.68 4.06 5.50
C TYR A 108 -1.18 3.92 5.25
N GLU A 109 -0.75 2.70 4.90
CA GLU A 109 0.53 2.44 4.25
C GLU A 109 0.24 1.90 2.85
N GLY A 110 0.83 2.54 1.84
CA GLY A 110 0.56 2.21 0.46
C GLY A 110 1.81 2.23 -0.40
N PHE A 111 1.65 1.81 -1.64
CA PHE A 111 2.70 1.67 -2.63
C PHE A 111 3.10 2.98 -3.33
N THR A 112 2.42 4.07 -3.06
CA THR A 112 2.82 5.39 -3.56
C THR A 112 3.56 6.15 -2.47
N ASN A 113 4.81 6.47 -2.74
CA ASN A 113 5.61 7.34 -1.89
C ASN A 113 5.51 8.77 -2.42
N GLY A 114 5.16 9.71 -1.58
CA GLY A 114 5.11 11.13 -1.93
C GLY A 114 4.29 11.94 -0.94
N ASN A 115 4.42 13.26 -1.02
CA ASN A 115 3.66 14.20 -0.20
C ASN A 115 2.36 14.64 -0.89
N GLU A 116 1.85 13.86 -1.85
CA GLU A 116 0.61 14.18 -2.55
C GLU A 116 -0.57 14.09 -1.59
N GLY A 117 -1.24 15.21 -1.37
CA GLY A 117 -2.46 15.25 -0.56
C GLY A 117 -3.65 14.58 -1.26
N VAL A 118 -4.66 14.17 -0.48
CA VAL A 118 -5.87 13.51 -1.01
C VAL A 118 -6.56 14.39 -2.07
N ALA A 119 -6.75 15.69 -1.79
CA ALA A 119 -7.34 16.63 -2.75
C ALA A 119 -6.50 16.70 -4.04
N GLU A 120 -5.19 16.88 -3.89
CA GLU A 120 -4.25 16.98 -5.00
C GLU A 120 -4.32 15.74 -5.89
N GLY A 121 -4.31 14.54 -5.30
CA GLY A 121 -4.35 13.30 -6.04
C GLY A 121 -5.66 13.06 -6.78
N ILE A 122 -6.80 13.45 -6.22
CA ILE A 122 -8.10 13.36 -6.91
C ILE A 122 -8.14 14.36 -8.08
N VAL A 123 -7.65 15.59 -7.89
CA VAL A 123 -7.60 16.62 -8.94
C VAL A 123 -6.64 16.20 -10.06
N ASN A 124 -5.43 15.74 -9.72
CA ASN A 124 -4.42 15.31 -10.69
C ASN A 124 -4.88 14.10 -11.53
N SER A 125 -5.70 13.24 -10.96
CA SER A 125 -6.29 12.11 -11.68
C SER A 125 -7.45 12.52 -12.62
N GLY A 126 -7.89 13.78 -12.59
CA GLY A 126 -9.06 14.26 -13.35
C GLY A 126 -10.40 13.70 -12.85
N LYS A 127 -10.46 13.21 -11.61
CA LYS A 127 -11.58 12.43 -11.06
C LYS A 127 -12.49 13.22 -10.11
N VAL A 128 -12.47 14.56 -10.12
CA VAL A 128 -13.28 15.38 -9.21
C VAL A 128 -14.78 15.16 -9.42
N LEU A 129 -15.25 15.11 -10.67
CA LEU A 129 -16.67 14.85 -10.96
C LEU A 129 -17.08 13.39 -10.67
N ASP A 130 -16.18 12.44 -10.83
CA ASP A 130 -16.42 11.05 -10.43
C ASP A 130 -16.50 10.96 -8.90
N PHE A 131 -15.63 11.68 -8.18
CA PHE A 131 -15.68 11.79 -6.72
C PHE A 131 -16.98 12.45 -6.23
N GLN A 132 -17.45 13.49 -6.90
CA GLN A 132 -18.76 14.09 -6.61
C GLN A 132 -19.90 13.07 -6.74
N ARG A 133 -19.90 12.28 -7.83
CA ARG A 133 -20.90 11.21 -8.01
C ARG A 133 -20.81 10.16 -6.90
N PHE A 134 -19.60 9.73 -6.55
CA PHE A 134 -19.37 8.79 -5.44
C PHE A 134 -19.92 9.33 -4.11
N LEU A 135 -19.74 10.62 -3.81
CA LEU A 135 -20.32 11.24 -2.61
C LEU A 135 -21.85 11.28 -2.68
N LYS A 136 -22.41 11.59 -3.84
CA LYS A 136 -23.86 11.64 -4.04
C LYS A 136 -24.53 10.28 -3.91
N GLU A 137 -23.87 9.20 -4.32
CA GLU A 137 -24.30 7.81 -4.09
C GLU A 137 -24.34 7.43 -2.60
N ASN A 138 -23.68 8.22 -1.75
CA ASN A 138 -23.66 8.10 -0.29
C ASN A 138 -24.45 9.22 0.41
N ASP A 139 -25.44 9.79 -0.25
CA ASP A 139 -26.32 10.84 0.27
C ASP A 139 -25.59 12.14 0.68
N ILE A 140 -24.39 12.37 0.13
CA ILE A 140 -23.59 13.58 0.36
C ILE A 140 -23.61 14.40 -0.93
N ASP A 141 -24.48 15.43 -0.97
CA ASP A 141 -24.69 16.26 -2.16
C ASP A 141 -23.88 17.56 -2.06
N TYR A 142 -22.73 17.57 -2.71
CA TYR A 142 -21.88 18.75 -2.93
C TYR A 142 -21.68 18.97 -4.42
N GLU A 143 -21.68 20.22 -4.85
CA GLU A 143 -21.17 20.58 -6.16
C GLU A 143 -19.67 20.88 -6.06
N LEU A 144 -18.84 19.99 -6.67
CA LEU A 144 -17.39 20.00 -6.49
C LEU A 144 -16.67 20.47 -7.76
N TYR A 145 -15.59 21.21 -7.57
CA TYR A 145 -14.64 21.51 -8.63
C TYR A 145 -13.19 21.49 -8.12
N GLY A 146 -12.25 21.17 -9.02
CA GLY A 146 -10.83 21.26 -8.75
C GLY A 146 -10.29 22.64 -9.09
N CYS A 147 -9.43 23.17 -8.24
CA CYS A 147 -8.75 24.45 -8.46
C CYS A 147 -7.30 24.39 -7.96
N GLU A 148 -6.58 25.49 -8.20
CA GLU A 148 -5.23 25.69 -7.67
C GLU A 148 -5.21 26.90 -6.74
N VAL A 149 -4.74 26.71 -5.52
CA VAL A 149 -4.62 27.75 -4.50
C VAL A 149 -3.19 27.72 -3.94
N ASP A 150 -2.49 28.82 -4.02
CA ASP A 150 -1.09 28.95 -3.56
C ASP A 150 -0.15 27.86 -4.12
N GLY A 151 -0.35 27.49 -5.41
CA GLY A 151 0.45 26.48 -6.10
C GLY A 151 0.11 25.02 -5.73
N LYS A 152 -0.97 24.79 -4.97
CA LYS A 152 -1.45 23.45 -4.59
C LYS A 152 -2.82 23.18 -5.18
N LYS A 153 -3.02 21.97 -5.66
CA LYS A 153 -4.34 21.50 -6.11
C LYS A 153 -5.27 21.32 -4.92
N ALA A 154 -6.50 21.80 -5.04
CA ALA A 154 -7.52 21.74 -4.01
C ALA A 154 -8.88 21.39 -4.61
N ILE A 155 -9.79 20.88 -3.78
CA ILE A 155 -11.20 20.64 -4.13
C ILE A 155 -12.05 21.66 -3.37
N TYR A 156 -12.90 22.37 -4.09
CA TYR A 156 -13.84 23.33 -3.54
C TYR A 156 -15.27 22.89 -3.76
N CYS A 157 -16.11 23.27 -2.81
CA CYS A 157 -17.56 23.16 -2.92
C CYS A 157 -18.12 24.50 -3.39
N HIS A 158 -18.98 24.44 -4.40
CA HIS A 158 -19.74 25.60 -4.86
C HIS A 158 -21.07 25.72 -4.10
N PHE A 159 -21.37 26.91 -3.63
CA PHE A 159 -22.64 27.29 -3.03
C PHE A 159 -23.16 28.59 -3.70
N ASP A 160 -24.46 28.85 -3.62
CA ASP A 160 -25.10 29.96 -4.33
C ASP A 160 -24.34 31.29 -4.27
N ASN A 161 -23.71 31.64 -3.14
CA ASN A 161 -23.07 32.93 -2.93
C ASN A 161 -21.59 32.84 -2.51
N THR A 162 -21.00 31.65 -2.41
CA THR A 162 -19.62 31.49 -1.95
C THR A 162 -19.07 30.10 -2.29
N ASP A 163 -17.77 30.01 -2.34
CA ASP A 163 -17.07 28.75 -2.47
C ASP A 163 -16.31 28.42 -1.17
N ALA A 164 -16.23 27.17 -0.82
CA ALA A 164 -15.52 26.72 0.37
C ALA A 164 -14.61 25.52 0.07
N ASP A 165 -13.45 25.50 0.72
CA ASP A 165 -12.55 24.35 0.65
C ASP A 165 -13.25 23.11 1.23
N PHE A 166 -13.39 22.07 0.41
CA PHE A 166 -14.05 20.83 0.77
C PHE A 166 -13.50 20.23 2.08
N PHE A 167 -12.18 20.18 2.25
CA PHE A 167 -11.56 19.57 3.43
C PHE A 167 -11.71 20.41 4.70
N LYS A 168 -12.07 21.69 4.59
CA LYS A 168 -12.39 22.53 5.75
C LYS A 168 -13.80 22.37 6.24
N ILE A 169 -14.76 22.10 5.33
CA ILE A 169 -16.19 22.02 5.67
C ILE A 169 -16.70 20.58 5.83
N ALA A 170 -16.04 19.62 5.18
CA ALA A 170 -16.45 18.21 5.23
C ALA A 170 -16.34 17.62 6.65
N SER A 171 -17.34 16.82 7.01
CA SER A 171 -17.33 16.02 8.24
C SER A 171 -16.15 15.04 8.27
N THR A 172 -15.85 14.49 9.46
CA THR A 172 -14.80 13.46 9.58
C THR A 172 -15.13 12.24 8.72
N GLY A 173 -16.37 11.77 8.71
CA GLY A 173 -16.80 10.64 7.87
C GLY A 173 -16.67 10.95 6.38
N THR A 174 -17.06 12.15 5.95
CA THR A 174 -16.90 12.58 4.54
C THR A 174 -15.42 12.65 4.13
N ARG A 175 -14.54 13.11 5.04
CA ARG A 175 -13.08 13.10 4.78
C ARG A 175 -12.51 11.68 4.72
N SER A 176 -13.03 10.75 5.51
CA SER A 176 -12.67 9.33 5.43
C SER A 176 -13.09 8.71 4.10
N LEU A 177 -14.28 9.07 3.58
CA LEU A 177 -14.71 8.67 2.23
C LEU A 177 -13.81 9.26 1.14
N ALA A 178 -13.34 10.50 1.29
CA ALA A 178 -12.40 11.09 0.34
C ALA A 178 -11.04 10.37 0.34
N LEU A 179 -10.55 9.97 1.52
CA LEU A 179 -9.34 9.15 1.65
C LEU A 179 -9.54 7.77 1.00
N PHE A 180 -10.68 7.12 1.27
CA PHE A 180 -11.02 5.86 0.60
C PHE A 180 -11.05 6.03 -0.92
N TYR A 181 -11.75 7.04 -1.44
CA TYR A 181 -11.87 7.29 -2.87
C TYR A 181 -10.51 7.56 -3.53
N TYR A 182 -9.64 8.33 -2.87
CA TYR A 182 -8.27 8.58 -3.33
C TYR A 182 -7.51 7.27 -3.60
N TRP A 183 -7.64 6.27 -2.70
CA TRP A 183 -7.02 4.97 -2.88
C TRP A 183 -7.83 4.07 -3.82
N TYR A 184 -9.15 4.12 -3.77
CA TYR A 184 -10.03 3.34 -4.64
C TYR A 184 -9.66 3.48 -6.12
N ILE A 185 -9.47 4.69 -6.61
CA ILE A 185 -9.07 4.96 -7.99
C ILE A 185 -7.64 4.48 -8.33
N ARG A 186 -6.89 3.97 -7.36
CA ARG A 186 -5.53 3.43 -7.48
C ARG A 186 -5.45 1.94 -7.14
N MET A 187 -6.47 1.37 -6.56
CA MET A 187 -6.48 -0.01 -6.08
C MET A 187 -6.26 -1.06 -7.17
N GLU A 188 -6.60 -0.78 -8.41
CA GLU A 188 -6.28 -1.66 -9.55
C GLU A 188 -4.76 -1.94 -9.68
N LYS A 189 -3.91 -1.07 -9.14
CA LYS A 189 -2.46 -1.23 -9.12
C LYS A 189 -1.97 -1.97 -7.88
N ALA A 190 -2.81 -2.16 -6.88
CA ALA A 190 -2.45 -2.92 -5.69
C ALA A 190 -2.39 -4.42 -6.00
N SER A 191 -1.55 -5.13 -5.27
CA SER A 191 -1.49 -6.59 -5.28
C SER A 191 -2.40 -7.20 -4.21
N PHE A 192 -2.52 -6.49 -3.09
CA PHE A 192 -3.23 -6.91 -1.90
C PHE A 192 -3.71 -5.68 -1.13
N VAL A 193 -4.94 -5.70 -0.64
CA VAL A 193 -5.51 -4.64 0.19
C VAL A 193 -5.99 -5.23 1.50
N PHE A 194 -5.54 -4.67 2.62
CA PHE A 194 -6.03 -5.00 3.95
C PHE A 194 -6.62 -3.74 4.59
N ILE A 195 -7.86 -3.81 5.04
CA ILE A 195 -8.55 -2.70 5.71
C ILE A 195 -8.92 -3.18 7.12
N ASP A 196 -8.18 -2.68 8.10
CA ASP A 196 -8.42 -3.00 9.51
C ASP A 196 -9.62 -2.20 10.02
N GLU A 197 -10.51 -2.85 10.77
CA GLU A 197 -11.74 -2.25 11.32
C GLU A 197 -12.53 -1.42 10.28
N PHE A 198 -12.79 -2.03 9.16
CA PHE A 198 -13.45 -1.45 7.99
C PHE A 198 -14.71 -0.63 8.32
N ASP A 199 -15.51 -1.08 9.29
CA ASP A 199 -16.76 -0.46 9.69
C ASP A 199 -16.63 0.61 10.80
N ALA A 200 -15.47 0.75 11.44
CA ALA A 200 -15.29 1.64 12.58
C ALA A 200 -15.48 3.15 12.26
N PHE A 201 -15.32 3.55 10.99
CA PHE A 201 -15.37 4.95 10.57
C PHE A 201 -16.54 5.30 9.68
N TYR A 202 -17.36 4.32 9.31
CA TYR A 202 -18.51 4.50 8.47
C TYR A 202 -19.79 4.15 9.21
N HIS A 203 -20.83 4.93 9.05
CA HIS A 203 -22.16 4.43 9.36
C HIS A 203 -22.46 3.22 8.48
N PHE A 204 -23.29 2.30 8.94
CA PHE A 204 -23.58 1.02 8.27
C PHE A 204 -23.87 1.18 6.77
N GLU A 205 -24.66 2.19 6.38
CA GLU A 205 -25.00 2.48 4.99
C GLU A 205 -23.78 2.83 4.13
N LEU A 206 -22.82 3.59 4.70
CA LEU A 206 -21.56 3.93 4.04
C LEU A 206 -20.64 2.71 3.90
N SER A 207 -20.61 1.84 4.91
CA SER A 207 -19.82 0.60 4.87
C SER A 207 -20.30 -0.32 3.75
N GLU A 208 -21.62 -0.44 3.54
CA GLU A 208 -22.20 -1.22 2.44
C GLU A 208 -21.81 -0.65 1.08
N SER A 209 -21.85 0.68 0.94
CA SER A 209 -21.46 1.35 -0.31
C SER A 209 -19.98 1.14 -0.63
N VAL A 210 -19.09 1.34 0.35
CA VAL A 210 -17.65 1.11 0.20
C VAL A 210 -17.38 -0.36 -0.16
N GLN A 211 -18.00 -1.32 0.52
CA GLN A 211 -17.84 -2.74 0.21
C GLN A 211 -18.32 -3.08 -1.21
N ARG A 212 -19.40 -2.47 -1.68
CA ARG A 212 -19.90 -2.63 -3.05
C ARG A 212 -18.87 -2.17 -4.09
N HIS A 213 -18.19 -1.05 -3.83
CA HIS A 213 -17.10 -0.55 -4.68
C HIS A 213 -15.88 -1.48 -4.66
N LEU A 214 -15.48 -1.98 -3.47
CA LEU A 214 -14.37 -2.92 -3.34
C LEU A 214 -14.61 -4.20 -4.13
N ASN A 215 -15.84 -4.73 -4.13
CA ASN A 215 -16.21 -5.94 -4.87
C ASN A 215 -16.15 -5.78 -6.41
N GLN A 216 -16.03 -4.55 -6.92
CA GLN A 216 -15.89 -4.28 -8.35
C GLN A 216 -14.42 -4.32 -8.82
N ILE A 217 -13.47 -4.32 -7.90
CA ILE A 217 -12.04 -4.33 -8.23
C ILE A 217 -11.62 -5.76 -8.60
N ALA A 218 -11.24 -5.94 -9.85
CA ALA A 218 -10.79 -7.24 -10.35
C ALA A 218 -9.28 -7.43 -10.14
N GLY A 219 -8.85 -8.67 -9.86
CA GLY A 219 -7.43 -9.05 -9.83
C GLY A 219 -6.67 -8.64 -8.58
N VAL A 220 -7.34 -8.12 -7.55
CA VAL A 220 -6.75 -7.72 -6.27
C VAL A 220 -7.36 -8.54 -5.14
N GLN A 221 -6.55 -9.06 -4.24
CA GLN A 221 -7.04 -9.67 -3.00
C GLN A 221 -7.36 -8.59 -1.99
N ILE A 222 -8.59 -8.57 -1.46
CA ILE A 222 -9.06 -7.57 -0.51
C ILE A 222 -9.56 -8.28 0.74
N PHE A 223 -9.08 -7.82 1.90
CA PHE A 223 -9.52 -8.23 3.23
C PHE A 223 -10.04 -7.02 4.00
N THR A 224 -11.24 -7.15 4.59
CA THR A 224 -11.92 -6.12 5.37
C THR A 224 -12.39 -6.68 6.70
#